data_214387f8f2a0fca2efde82fe26765fc7
#
_entry.id   214387f8f2a0fca2efde82fe26765fc7
#
_cell.length_a   1.000
_cell.length_b   1.000
_cell.length_c   1.000
_cell.angle_alpha   90.00
_cell.angle_beta   90.00
_cell.angle_gamma   90.00
#
_symmetry.space_group_name_H-M   'P 1'
#
loop_
_entity.id
_entity.type
_entity.pdbx_description
1 polymer ?
#
loop_
_entity_poly.entity_id
_entity_poly.type
_entity_poly.pdbx_seq_one_letter_code
_entity_poly.pdbx_strand_id
1 'polypeptide(L)'
;MNSNTKILKRFVIYMAILTFVMFTVWGFVRSFMNRPPGDYETEVCDIRLKDKKYEQALEAANKALYKTPNHRGAMMCKALVFISEKKYIEADKTLTNLIIFLEKNLEDDDKTGVGTLAAAYANRGIIKDRNKNYEAALQDYV
;
A
#
# COMPACT_ATOMS: atom_id res chain seq x y z
N MET A 1 47.48 -34.39 -2.74
CA MET A 1 46.84 -33.07 -2.74
C MET A 1 47.19 -32.38 -1.43
N ASN A 2 47.99 -31.30 -1.53
CA ASN A 2 48.66 -30.71 -0.36
C ASN A 2 47.63 -30.14 0.68
N SER A 3 47.93 -30.28 1.97
CA SER A 3 47.09 -29.78 3.07
C SER A 3 46.70 -28.29 2.88
N ASN A 4 47.61 -27.48 2.38
CA ASN A 4 47.44 -26.07 2.11
C ASN A 4 46.32 -25.77 1.08
N THR A 5 46.13 -26.62 0.08
CA THR A 5 45.08 -26.44 -0.95
C THR A 5 43.69 -26.73 -0.38
N LYS A 6 43.56 -27.62 0.60
CA LYS A 6 42.29 -27.88 1.28
C LYS A 6 41.90 -26.72 2.20
N ILE A 7 42.86 -26.14 2.90
CA ILE A 7 42.64 -24.97 3.76
C ILE A 7 42.25 -23.75 2.93
N LEU A 8 42.96 -23.52 1.82
CA LEU A 8 42.66 -22.42 0.89
C LEU A 8 41.24 -22.54 0.28
N LYS A 9 40.86 -23.74 -0.16
CA LYS A 9 39.49 -23.97 -0.69
C LYS A 9 38.42 -23.69 0.36
N ARG A 10 38.59 -24.15 1.60
CA ARG A 10 37.63 -23.86 2.68
C ARG A 10 37.56 -22.37 2.97
N PHE A 11 38.69 -21.69 3.02
CA PHE A 11 38.73 -20.23 3.22
C PHE A 11 37.95 -19.48 2.12
N VAL A 12 38.20 -19.83 0.85
CA VAL A 12 37.50 -19.21 -0.28
C VAL A 12 35.96 -19.45 -0.19
N ILE A 13 35.56 -20.68 0.18
CA ILE A 13 34.12 -21.00 0.35
C ILE A 13 33.51 -20.17 1.49
N TYR A 14 34.18 -20.06 2.64
CA TYR A 14 33.66 -19.25 3.76
C TYR A 14 33.58 -17.76 3.40
N MET A 15 34.57 -17.24 2.69
CA MET A 15 34.53 -15.84 2.21
C MET A 15 33.39 -15.62 1.21
N ALA A 16 33.15 -16.56 0.29
CA ALA A 16 32.04 -16.48 -0.64
C ALA A 16 30.68 -16.51 0.06
N ILE A 17 30.53 -17.37 1.07
CA ILE A 17 29.29 -17.42 1.89
C ILE A 17 29.13 -16.12 2.67
N LEU A 18 30.18 -15.61 3.28
CA LEU A 18 30.13 -14.36 4.05
C LEU A 18 29.72 -13.16 3.18
N THR A 19 30.33 -13.04 1.99
CA THR A 19 29.97 -11.99 1.05
C THR A 19 28.52 -12.12 0.56
N PHE A 20 28.05 -13.33 0.27
CA PHE A 20 26.66 -13.56 -0.11
C PHE A 20 25.68 -13.14 1.00
N VAL A 21 25.94 -13.55 2.25
CA VAL A 21 25.13 -13.16 3.41
C VAL A 21 25.15 -11.64 3.59
N MET A 22 26.30 -11.01 3.45
CA MET A 22 26.43 -9.55 3.59
C MET A 22 25.61 -8.81 2.53
N PHE A 23 25.65 -9.27 1.26
CA PHE A 23 24.84 -8.68 0.18
C PHE A 23 23.33 -8.89 0.38
N THR A 24 22.91 -10.07 0.84
CA THR A 24 21.50 -10.34 1.12
C THR A 24 20.97 -9.49 2.27
N VAL A 25 21.73 -9.38 3.36
CA VAL A 25 21.39 -8.51 4.51
C VAL A 25 21.36 -7.04 4.08
N TRP A 26 22.38 -6.59 3.32
CA TRP A 26 22.41 -5.22 2.79
C TRP A 26 21.20 -4.91 1.91
N GLY A 27 20.84 -5.81 0.98
CA GLY A 27 19.66 -5.65 0.13
C GLY A 27 18.37 -5.54 0.94
N PHE A 28 18.23 -6.37 1.97
CA PHE A 28 17.08 -6.33 2.88
C PHE A 28 17.01 -5.02 3.67
N VAL A 29 18.12 -4.61 4.28
CA VAL A 29 18.21 -3.35 5.06
C VAL A 29 17.91 -2.16 4.16
N ARG A 30 18.49 -2.11 2.95
CA ARG A 30 18.24 -1.04 1.98
C ARG A 30 16.77 -0.96 1.56
N SER A 31 16.13 -2.11 1.31
CA SER A 31 14.70 -2.16 0.96
C SER A 31 13.82 -1.65 2.10
N PHE A 32 14.18 -1.97 3.34
CA PHE A 32 13.43 -1.52 4.52
C PHE A 32 13.62 -0.01 4.80
N MET A 33 14.85 0.50 4.64
CA MET A 33 15.16 1.92 4.90
C MET A 33 14.67 2.87 3.81
N ASN A 34 14.46 2.39 2.58
CA ASN A 34 14.02 3.20 1.45
C ASN A 34 12.51 3.17 1.21
N ARG A 35 11.70 2.71 2.19
CA ARG A 35 10.25 2.77 2.06
C ARG A 35 9.77 4.22 2.03
N PRO A 36 8.88 4.58 1.11
CA PRO A 36 8.25 5.89 1.10
C PRO A 36 7.56 6.21 2.44
N PRO A 37 7.55 7.49 2.85
CA PRO A 37 6.87 7.86 4.08
C PRO A 37 5.37 7.55 4.00
N GLY A 38 4.84 6.86 5.01
CA GLY A 38 3.44 6.47 5.09
C GLY A 38 3.14 5.03 4.66
N ASP A 39 4.05 4.36 3.91
CA ASP A 39 3.83 2.97 3.47
C ASP A 39 3.66 2.00 4.63
N TYR A 40 4.51 2.12 5.66
CA TYR A 40 4.40 1.27 6.84
C TYR A 40 3.07 1.42 7.55
N GLU A 41 2.62 2.65 7.78
CA GLU A 41 1.34 2.93 8.41
C GLU A 41 0.17 2.46 7.55
N THR A 42 0.29 2.54 6.23
CA THR A 42 -0.71 2.01 5.30
C THR A 42 -0.81 0.49 5.42
N GLU A 43 0.32 -0.22 5.46
CA GLU A 43 0.33 -1.67 5.68
C GLU A 43 -0.31 -2.05 7.04
N VAL A 44 -0.01 -1.29 8.09
CA VAL A 44 -0.66 -1.46 9.40
C VAL A 44 -2.17 -1.24 9.30
N CYS A 45 -2.62 -0.21 8.55
CA CYS A 45 -4.04 0.03 8.31
C CYS A 45 -4.71 -1.21 7.67
N ASP A 46 -4.11 -1.76 6.61
CA ASP A 46 -4.65 -2.92 5.90
C ASP A 46 -4.75 -4.17 6.79
N ILE A 47 -3.74 -4.40 7.63
CA ILE A 47 -3.74 -5.50 8.60
C ILE A 47 -4.87 -5.31 9.62
N ARG A 48 -4.98 -4.11 10.19
CA ARG A 48 -6.02 -3.80 11.20
C ARG A 48 -7.43 -3.87 10.62
N LEU A 49 -7.60 -3.43 9.36
CA LEU A 49 -8.87 -3.55 8.64
C LEU A 49 -9.27 -5.02 8.44
N LYS A 50 -8.35 -5.88 8.04
CA LYS A 50 -8.57 -7.34 7.94
C LYS A 50 -8.95 -7.97 9.28
N ASP A 51 -8.32 -7.51 10.35
CA ASP A 51 -8.62 -7.92 11.73
C ASP A 51 -9.94 -7.33 12.27
N LYS A 52 -10.65 -6.49 11.48
CA LYS A 52 -11.86 -5.75 11.88
C LYS A 52 -11.62 -4.77 13.05
N LYS A 53 -10.39 -4.34 13.27
CA LYS A 53 -10.00 -3.34 14.27
C LYS A 53 -10.06 -1.95 13.65
N TYR A 54 -11.28 -1.49 13.34
CA TYR A 54 -11.54 -0.32 12.51
C TYR A 54 -10.94 0.98 13.08
N GLU A 55 -11.04 1.19 14.38
CA GLU A 55 -10.46 2.36 15.04
C GLU A 55 -8.93 2.42 14.88
N GLN A 56 -8.24 1.28 15.10
CA GLN A 56 -6.80 1.19 14.94
C GLN A 56 -6.38 1.32 13.45
N ALA A 57 -7.18 0.80 12.53
CA ALA A 57 -6.97 0.96 11.11
C ALA A 57 -7.08 2.44 10.71
N LEU A 58 -8.12 3.13 11.18
CA LEU A 58 -8.32 4.56 10.92
C LEU A 58 -7.18 5.42 11.48
N GLU A 59 -6.72 5.11 12.70
CA GLU A 59 -5.56 5.78 13.29
C GLU A 59 -4.29 5.59 12.43
N ALA A 60 -4.03 4.37 11.97
CA ALA A 60 -2.89 4.08 11.11
C ALA A 60 -2.99 4.82 9.77
N ALA A 61 -4.16 4.82 9.12
CA ALA A 61 -4.40 5.58 7.90
C ALA A 61 -4.16 7.09 8.10
N ASN A 62 -4.64 7.66 9.21
CA ASN A 62 -4.43 9.07 9.52
C ASN A 62 -2.95 9.39 9.77
N LYS A 63 -2.18 8.50 10.42
CA LYS A 63 -0.72 8.65 10.58
C LYS A 63 -0.01 8.62 9.25
N ALA A 64 -0.41 7.73 8.32
CA ALA A 64 0.13 7.71 6.97
C ALA A 64 -0.14 9.03 6.23
N LEU A 65 -1.38 9.52 6.29
CA LEU A 65 -1.79 10.77 5.65
C LEU A 65 -1.16 12.02 6.29
N TYR A 66 -0.81 11.97 7.57
CA TYR A 66 -0.03 13.02 8.21
C TYR A 66 1.39 13.11 7.64
N LYS A 67 2.02 11.97 7.35
CA LYS A 67 3.36 11.91 6.72
C LYS A 67 3.32 12.27 5.24
N THR A 68 2.30 11.80 4.55
CA THR A 68 2.11 12.01 3.10
C THR A 68 0.62 12.27 2.83
N PRO A 69 0.20 13.54 2.73
CA PRO A 69 -1.22 13.92 2.67
C PRO A 69 -2.03 13.27 1.53
N ASN A 70 -1.38 12.94 0.42
CA ASN A 70 -2.01 12.32 -0.74
C ASN A 70 -1.55 10.87 -0.96
N HIS A 71 -1.21 10.17 0.12
CA HIS A 71 -0.81 8.77 0.04
C HIS A 71 -1.98 7.90 -0.41
N ARG A 72 -1.96 7.49 -1.69
CA ARG A 72 -3.09 6.79 -2.34
C ARG A 72 -3.55 5.53 -1.60
N GLY A 73 -2.62 4.71 -1.11
CA GLY A 73 -2.94 3.51 -0.32
C GLY A 73 -3.61 3.84 1.00
N ALA A 74 -3.14 4.87 1.71
CA ALA A 74 -3.73 5.30 2.98
C ALA A 74 -5.13 5.90 2.79
N MET A 75 -5.36 6.67 1.72
CA MET A 75 -6.70 7.18 1.37
C MET A 75 -7.65 6.02 1.04
N MET A 76 -7.19 5.03 0.27
CA MET A 76 -7.99 3.83 -0.03
C MET A 76 -8.31 3.05 1.24
N CYS A 77 -7.32 2.73 2.08
CA CYS A 77 -7.56 2.01 3.34
C CYS A 77 -8.55 2.78 4.24
N LYS A 78 -8.39 4.10 4.38
CA LYS A 78 -9.33 4.94 5.13
C LYS A 78 -10.75 4.86 4.61
N ALA A 79 -10.93 4.90 3.29
CA ALA A 79 -12.25 4.76 2.67
C ALA A 79 -12.86 3.38 2.94
N LEU A 80 -12.06 2.31 2.84
CA LEU A 80 -12.51 0.95 3.15
C LEU A 80 -12.89 0.75 4.62
N VAL A 81 -12.19 1.43 5.55
CA VAL A 81 -12.59 1.47 6.97
C VAL A 81 -13.96 2.10 7.11
N PHE A 82 -14.20 3.26 6.50
CA PHE A 82 -15.51 3.93 6.55
C PHE A 82 -16.63 3.09 5.93
N ILE A 83 -16.36 2.40 4.81
CA ILE A 83 -17.32 1.45 4.20
C ILE A 83 -17.67 0.33 5.19
N SER A 84 -16.67 -0.24 5.87
CA SER A 84 -16.83 -1.33 6.83
C SER A 84 -17.65 -0.90 8.05
N GLU A 85 -17.50 0.35 8.48
CA GLU A 85 -18.30 0.98 9.54
C GLU A 85 -19.65 1.54 9.07
N LYS A 86 -20.00 1.39 7.79
CA LYS A 86 -21.20 1.95 7.14
C LYS A 86 -21.28 3.48 7.19
N LYS A 87 -20.15 4.15 7.33
CA LYS A 87 -19.98 5.61 7.25
C LYS A 87 -19.84 6.03 5.79
N TYR A 88 -20.94 5.89 5.02
CA TYR A 88 -20.89 6.02 3.56
C TYR A 88 -20.60 7.44 3.07
N ILE A 89 -20.98 8.47 3.83
CA ILE A 89 -20.70 9.87 3.47
C ILE A 89 -19.20 10.14 3.55
N GLU A 90 -18.54 9.71 4.61
CA GLU A 90 -17.11 9.89 4.83
C GLU A 90 -16.30 9.04 3.82
N ALA A 91 -16.80 7.85 3.50
CA ALA A 91 -16.21 6.97 2.49
C ALA A 91 -16.28 7.62 1.10
N ASP A 92 -17.46 8.10 0.68
CA ASP A 92 -17.66 8.77 -0.62
C ASP A 92 -16.74 9.99 -0.76
N LYS A 93 -16.69 10.85 0.26
CA LYS A 93 -15.80 12.02 0.29
C LYS A 93 -14.32 11.61 0.15
N THR A 94 -13.89 10.56 0.86
CA THR A 94 -12.50 10.09 0.83
C THR A 94 -12.15 9.52 -0.55
N LEU A 95 -13.04 8.72 -1.14
CA LEU A 95 -12.87 8.16 -2.49
C LEU A 95 -12.88 9.25 -3.55
N THR A 96 -13.76 10.24 -3.44
CA THR A 96 -13.80 11.37 -4.38
C THR A 96 -12.48 12.15 -4.36
N ASN A 97 -11.91 12.43 -3.18
CA ASN A 97 -10.62 13.09 -3.08
C ASN A 97 -9.49 12.24 -3.67
N LEU A 98 -9.52 10.91 -3.47
CA LEU A 98 -8.55 9.99 -4.05
C LEU A 98 -8.64 9.97 -5.58
N ILE A 99 -9.85 9.90 -6.13
CA ILE A 99 -10.10 9.93 -7.58
C ILE A 99 -9.55 11.23 -8.18
N ILE A 100 -9.94 12.38 -7.65
CA ILE A 100 -9.47 13.70 -8.14
C ILE A 100 -7.94 13.77 -8.10
N PHE A 101 -7.32 13.27 -7.03
CA PHE A 101 -5.87 13.26 -6.92
C PHE A 101 -5.22 12.38 -7.99
N LEU A 102 -5.74 11.16 -8.19
CA LEU A 102 -5.19 10.22 -9.16
C LEU A 102 -5.41 10.71 -10.59
N GLU A 103 -6.59 11.18 -10.96
CA GLU A 103 -6.87 11.72 -12.29
C GLU A 103 -5.92 12.86 -12.68
N LYS A 104 -5.52 13.67 -11.70
CA LYS A 104 -4.62 14.80 -11.93
C LYS A 104 -3.14 14.41 -12.01
N ASN A 105 -2.73 13.33 -11.32
CA ASN A 105 -1.32 13.02 -11.08
C ASN A 105 -0.92 11.62 -11.57
N LEU A 106 -1.81 10.89 -12.24
CA LEU A 106 -1.51 9.57 -12.75
C LEU A 106 -0.59 9.67 -13.98
N GLU A 107 0.50 8.92 -13.97
CA GLU A 107 1.38 8.76 -15.11
C GLU A 107 0.93 7.56 -15.95
N ASP A 108 1.17 7.60 -17.27
CA ASP A 108 0.68 6.58 -18.24
C ASP A 108 1.21 5.17 -17.94
N ASP A 109 2.37 5.04 -17.30
CA ASP A 109 3.00 3.77 -16.95
C ASP A 109 2.73 3.31 -15.50
N ASP A 110 2.02 4.11 -14.69
CA ASP A 110 1.68 3.76 -13.29
C ASP A 110 0.51 2.78 -13.21
N LYS A 111 0.79 1.51 -13.53
CA LYS A 111 -0.20 0.43 -13.46
C LYS A 111 -0.87 0.29 -12.09
N THR A 112 -0.12 0.58 -11.01
CA THR A 112 -0.66 0.52 -9.64
C THR A 112 -1.63 1.66 -9.39
N GLY A 113 -1.31 2.86 -9.88
CA GLY A 113 -2.19 4.01 -9.82
C GLY A 113 -3.48 3.80 -10.59
N VAL A 114 -3.40 3.26 -11.82
CA VAL A 114 -4.58 2.89 -12.64
C VAL A 114 -5.47 1.89 -11.88
N GLY A 115 -4.87 0.84 -11.30
CA GLY A 115 -5.63 -0.14 -10.50
C GLY A 115 -6.28 0.48 -9.26
N THR A 116 -5.59 1.41 -8.60
CA THR A 116 -6.14 2.12 -7.44
C THR A 116 -7.29 3.05 -7.85
N LEU A 117 -7.18 3.74 -8.99
CA LEU A 117 -8.24 4.60 -9.53
C LEU A 117 -9.49 3.79 -9.86
N ALA A 118 -9.33 2.68 -10.58
CA ALA A 118 -10.44 1.77 -10.90
C ALA A 118 -11.14 1.23 -9.64
N ALA A 119 -10.35 0.84 -8.63
CA ALA A 119 -10.88 0.39 -7.35
C ALA A 119 -11.61 1.52 -6.59
N ALA A 120 -11.13 2.76 -6.67
CA ALA A 120 -11.78 3.90 -6.04
C ALA A 120 -13.14 4.19 -6.67
N TYR A 121 -13.23 4.20 -8.00
CA TYR A 121 -14.49 4.33 -8.72
C TYR A 121 -15.45 3.19 -8.38
N ALA A 122 -15.01 1.94 -8.44
CA ALA A 122 -15.85 0.79 -8.13
C ALA A 122 -16.43 0.86 -6.70
N ASN A 123 -15.60 1.20 -5.70
CA ASN A 123 -16.08 1.34 -4.33
C ASN A 123 -17.04 2.51 -4.16
N ARG A 124 -16.82 3.65 -4.86
CA ARG A 124 -17.73 4.79 -4.81
C ARG A 124 -19.05 4.47 -5.51
N GLY A 125 -19.03 3.78 -6.65
CA GLY A 125 -20.21 3.27 -7.32
C GLY A 125 -21.06 2.37 -6.43
N ILE A 126 -20.43 1.44 -5.69
CA ILE A 126 -21.12 0.58 -4.72
C ILE A 126 -21.81 1.40 -3.62
N ILE A 127 -21.18 2.46 -3.12
CA ILE A 127 -21.79 3.34 -2.11
C ILE A 127 -23.01 4.05 -2.68
N LYS A 128 -22.89 4.61 -3.91
CA LYS A 128 -23.99 5.30 -4.58
C LYS A 128 -25.16 4.37 -4.88
N ASP A 129 -24.87 3.13 -5.31
CA ASP A 129 -25.90 2.10 -5.54
C ASP A 129 -26.66 1.76 -4.25
N ARG A 130 -25.94 1.55 -3.13
CA ARG A 130 -26.55 1.33 -1.81
C ARG A 130 -27.43 2.48 -1.36
N ASN A 131 -27.08 3.70 -1.73
CA ASN A 131 -27.86 4.91 -1.48
C ASN A 131 -28.99 5.13 -2.52
N LYS A 132 -29.23 4.16 -3.40
CA LYS A 132 -30.23 4.19 -4.48
C LYS A 132 -30.00 5.31 -5.50
N ASN A 133 -28.80 5.83 -5.61
CA ASN A 133 -28.40 6.80 -6.63
C ASN A 133 -27.79 6.05 -7.83
N TYR A 134 -28.64 5.33 -8.55
CA TYR A 134 -28.23 4.41 -9.62
C TYR A 134 -27.58 5.10 -10.80
N GLU A 135 -28.03 6.30 -11.17
CA GLU A 135 -27.45 7.07 -12.28
C GLU A 135 -26.00 7.47 -11.98
N ALA A 136 -25.75 8.00 -10.78
CA ALA A 136 -24.40 8.33 -10.36
C ALA A 136 -23.51 7.09 -10.14
N ALA A 137 -24.07 5.96 -9.71
CA ALA A 137 -23.35 4.70 -9.60
C ALA A 137 -22.91 4.20 -10.98
N LEU A 138 -23.80 4.28 -11.99
CA LEU A 138 -23.48 3.87 -13.35
C LEU A 138 -22.32 4.67 -13.94
N GLN A 139 -22.26 5.98 -13.66
CA GLN A 139 -21.14 6.83 -14.09
C GLN A 139 -19.78 6.39 -13.51
N ASP A 140 -19.78 5.83 -12.30
CA ASP A 140 -18.56 5.32 -11.67
C ASP A 140 -18.16 3.92 -12.17
N TYR A 141 -19.07 3.18 -12.83
CA TYR A 141 -18.79 1.83 -13.35
C TYR A 141 -18.38 1.81 -14.85
N VAL A 142 -18.51 2.89 -15.56
CA VAL A 142 -18.21 3.03 -17.00
C VAL A 142 -16.87 3.73 -17.22
#